data_3d550f0e5aacef5cbd22004984cf491b
#
_entry.id   3d550f0e5aacef5cbd22004984cf491b
#
_cell.length_a   1.000
_cell.length_b   1.000
_cell.length_c   1.000
_cell.angle_alpha   90.00
_cell.angle_beta   90.00
_cell.angle_gamma   90.00
#
_symmetry.space_group_name_H-M   'P 1'
#
loop_
_entity.id
_entity.type
_entity.pdbx_description
1 polymer ?
#
loop_
_entity_poly.entity_id
_entity_poly.type
_entity_poly.pdbx_seq_one_letter_code
_entity_poly.pdbx_strand_id
1 'polypeptide(L)'
;MRRRQFLQHTTFAASGMLMPGFIRQYVSSKATSRQNKILVIIQWSGGNDGLNTLIPLGQDPYFQSRPSLALHEEESILLQKDLGLHAALRPLAPDILGGGIHILNQVGYPNPDRSHFRSMDIWQSGSGSRETWSTGWLGRYLDHQCTSCSPYTALETGDALSLTLKGADRQGFVMENPDLLYRTASNPFLRALSRRKGIAEHSDLHYLYQVMQETHLAADVLHQAIESHPLTEAFPATALGRQLEIIARLILSDEDIHIFYASLDGFDTHANQKQAQANLFTQYAEAMQAFMTELKRHQLWSDTLVMTFSEFGRRVAENASRGTDHGAANQVWLAGGNLSGDPLRHAVPDLTRLVDGDLDYRIDFRSIYQELLTGWLHADSSAILGESFMPVPLFG
;
A
#
# COMPACT_ATOMS: atom_id res chain seq x y z
N MET A 1 -21.17 -21.06 41.00
CA MET A 1 -21.61 -20.56 39.65
C MET A 1 -23.09 -20.18 39.73
N ARG A 2 -23.45 -18.94 39.40
CA ARG A 2 -24.85 -18.50 39.39
C ARG A 2 -25.53 -19.01 38.12
N ARG A 3 -26.79 -19.47 38.21
CA ARG A 3 -27.58 -20.02 37.07
C ARG A 3 -27.51 -19.17 35.79
N ARG A 4 -27.38 -17.84 35.93
CA ARG A 4 -27.27 -16.92 34.81
C ARG A 4 -25.94 -17.02 34.06
N GLN A 5 -24.84 -17.33 34.73
CA GLN A 5 -23.51 -17.55 34.11
C GLN A 5 -23.46 -18.91 33.39
N PHE A 6 -24.12 -19.93 33.94
CA PHE A 6 -24.21 -21.22 33.28
C PHE A 6 -25.02 -21.16 31.98
N LEU A 7 -26.15 -20.41 31.96
CA LEU A 7 -26.94 -20.23 30.75
C LEU A 7 -26.22 -19.39 29.68
N GLN A 8 -25.40 -18.40 30.05
CA GLN A 8 -24.56 -17.66 29.12
C GLN A 8 -23.49 -18.56 28.49
N HIS A 9 -22.84 -19.40 29.25
CA HIS A 9 -21.82 -20.32 28.74
C HIS A 9 -22.41 -21.48 27.92
N THR A 10 -23.60 -21.96 28.22
CA THR A 10 -24.29 -23.00 27.43
C THR A 10 -24.86 -22.47 26.12
N THR A 11 -25.37 -21.24 26.09
CA THR A 11 -25.80 -20.61 24.83
C THR A 11 -24.61 -20.33 23.88
N PHE A 12 -23.44 -19.93 24.39
CA PHE A 12 -22.24 -19.81 23.60
C PHE A 12 -21.71 -21.15 23.06
N ALA A 13 -21.76 -22.21 23.89
CA ALA A 13 -21.32 -23.53 23.44
C ALA A 13 -22.28 -24.17 22.41
N ALA A 14 -23.58 -23.95 22.54
CA ALA A 14 -24.55 -24.46 21.58
C ALA A 14 -24.60 -23.67 20.27
N SER A 15 -24.35 -22.35 20.30
CA SER A 15 -24.23 -21.53 19.07
C SER A 15 -22.94 -21.82 18.31
N GLY A 16 -21.84 -22.17 19.00
CA GLY A 16 -20.57 -22.57 18.39
C GLY A 16 -20.64 -23.87 17.57
N MET A 17 -21.58 -24.78 17.91
CA MET A 17 -21.78 -26.03 17.15
C MET A 17 -22.54 -25.84 15.82
N LEU A 18 -23.27 -24.73 15.66
CA LEU A 18 -24.04 -24.41 14.46
C LEU A 18 -23.32 -23.39 13.54
N MET A 19 -22.16 -22.92 13.93
CA MET A 19 -21.37 -22.01 13.11
C MET A 19 -20.69 -22.76 11.97
N PRO A 20 -20.69 -22.22 10.74
CA PRO A 20 -19.85 -22.70 9.63
C PRO A 20 -18.39 -22.83 10.03
N GLY A 21 -17.67 -23.78 9.44
CA GLY A 21 -16.30 -24.12 9.85
C GLY A 21 -15.32 -22.94 9.92
N PHE A 22 -15.44 -21.97 8.99
CA PHE A 22 -14.63 -20.76 8.97
C PHE A 22 -14.89 -19.81 10.16
N ILE A 23 -16.14 -19.71 10.66
CA ILE A 23 -16.47 -18.90 11.85
C ILE A 23 -15.89 -19.53 13.11
N ARG A 24 -15.84 -20.87 13.21
CA ARG A 24 -15.17 -21.56 14.32
C ARG A 24 -13.66 -21.30 14.32
N GLN A 25 -13.05 -21.29 13.15
CA GLN A 25 -11.63 -20.98 12.97
C GLN A 25 -11.32 -19.51 13.34
N TYR A 26 -12.19 -18.57 12.95
CA TYR A 26 -12.05 -17.15 13.29
C TYR A 26 -12.12 -16.89 14.81
N VAL A 27 -13.07 -17.48 15.51
CA VAL A 27 -13.18 -17.36 16.99
C VAL A 27 -11.99 -18.00 17.70
N SER A 28 -11.36 -19.02 17.10
CA SER A 28 -10.18 -19.69 17.65
C SER A 28 -8.88 -18.91 17.38
N SER A 29 -8.82 -18.12 16.29
CA SER A 29 -7.61 -17.36 15.92
C SER A 29 -7.37 -16.10 16.77
N LYS A 30 -8.41 -15.56 17.41
CA LYS A 30 -8.27 -14.41 18.36
C LYS A 30 -7.42 -14.71 19.61
N ALA A 31 -6.94 -15.93 19.81
CA ALA A 31 -6.17 -16.34 20.99
C ALA A 31 -4.64 -16.26 20.82
N THR A 32 -4.13 -15.86 19.67
CA THR A 32 -2.68 -15.67 19.46
C THR A 32 -2.35 -14.19 19.38
N SER A 33 -1.50 -13.74 20.29
CA SER A 33 -0.97 -12.37 20.35
C SER A 33 -0.44 -11.89 18.98
N ARG A 34 -0.57 -10.58 18.70
CA ARG A 34 0.04 -9.89 17.56
C ARG A 34 1.49 -10.31 17.37
N GLN A 35 1.75 -11.32 16.57
CA GLN A 35 3.07 -11.62 16.01
C GLN A 35 3.20 -11.11 14.57
N ASN A 36 2.15 -10.51 14.02
CA ASN A 36 2.09 -10.23 12.60
C ASN A 36 2.46 -8.77 12.32
N LYS A 37 3.44 -8.61 11.46
CA LYS A 37 3.86 -7.33 10.90
C LYS A 37 2.80 -6.77 9.97
N ILE A 38 2.69 -5.44 9.92
CA ILE A 38 1.72 -4.72 9.09
C ILE A 38 2.46 -4.14 7.89
N LEU A 39 1.93 -4.37 6.69
CA LEU A 39 2.41 -3.76 5.45
C LEU A 39 1.34 -2.84 4.89
N VAL A 40 1.70 -1.58 4.70
CA VAL A 40 0.85 -0.56 4.04
C VAL A 40 1.47 -0.22 2.70
N ILE A 41 0.73 -0.40 1.63
CA ILE A 41 1.13 0.01 0.28
C ILE A 41 0.44 1.33 -0.05
N ILE A 42 1.19 2.32 -0.50
CA ILE A 42 0.65 3.57 -1.04
C ILE A 42 1.12 3.71 -2.48
N GLN A 43 0.18 3.80 -3.40
CA GLN A 43 0.47 4.01 -4.80
C GLN A 43 0.35 5.50 -5.15
N TRP A 44 1.40 6.07 -5.75
CA TRP A 44 1.32 7.35 -6.47
C TRP A 44 0.96 7.07 -7.92
N SER A 45 -0.33 7.11 -8.23
CA SER A 45 -0.88 6.72 -9.53
C SER A 45 -0.69 7.84 -10.55
N GLY A 46 -0.08 7.49 -11.69
CA GLY A 46 0.13 8.39 -12.82
C GLY A 46 1.59 8.63 -13.20
N GLY A 47 2.57 7.95 -12.61
CA GLY A 47 3.98 8.11 -12.94
C GLY A 47 4.59 9.37 -12.33
N ASN A 48 4.98 9.30 -11.08
CA ASN A 48 5.60 10.42 -10.38
C ASN A 48 6.92 10.87 -11.02
N ASP A 49 7.17 12.18 -11.06
CA ASP A 49 8.45 12.74 -11.47
C ASP A 49 9.49 12.67 -10.32
N GLY A 50 10.32 11.63 -10.37
CA GLY A 50 11.35 11.38 -9.37
C GLY A 50 12.43 12.46 -9.32
N LEU A 51 12.75 13.13 -10.44
CA LEU A 51 13.78 14.17 -10.48
C LEU A 51 13.32 15.49 -9.84
N ASN A 52 12.01 15.74 -9.78
CA ASN A 52 11.46 16.84 -9.00
C ASN A 52 10.99 16.41 -7.60
N THR A 53 11.15 15.15 -7.25
CA THR A 53 10.98 14.62 -5.88
C THR A 53 12.29 14.69 -5.10
N LEU A 54 13.35 14.04 -5.61
CA LEU A 54 14.74 14.17 -5.18
C LEU A 54 15.52 14.92 -6.26
N ILE A 55 15.90 16.13 -5.97
CA ILE A 55 16.41 17.11 -6.93
C ILE A 55 17.92 16.99 -7.00
N PRO A 56 18.52 16.63 -8.16
CA PRO A 56 19.96 16.49 -8.31
C PRO A 56 20.62 17.87 -8.56
N LEU A 57 20.74 18.69 -7.52
CA LEU A 57 21.18 20.08 -7.55
C LEU A 57 22.59 20.28 -8.13
N GLY A 58 23.46 19.26 -8.04
CA GLY A 58 24.82 19.30 -8.57
C GLY A 58 24.95 18.89 -10.04
N GLN A 59 23.86 18.70 -10.79
CA GLN A 59 23.91 18.20 -12.16
C GLN A 59 23.38 19.19 -13.20
N ASP A 60 24.27 19.78 -13.99
CA ASP A 60 23.90 20.68 -15.09
C ASP A 60 22.87 20.07 -16.07
N PRO A 61 22.94 18.79 -16.46
CA PRO A 61 21.94 18.18 -17.35
C PRO A 61 20.51 18.27 -16.83
N TYR A 62 20.29 18.30 -15.51
CA TYR A 62 18.97 18.50 -14.93
C TYR A 62 18.38 19.86 -15.31
N PHE A 63 19.14 20.92 -15.12
CA PHE A 63 18.71 22.29 -15.43
C PHE A 63 18.60 22.54 -16.93
N GLN A 64 19.52 21.97 -17.73
CA GLN A 64 19.50 22.08 -19.19
C GLN A 64 18.29 21.40 -19.81
N SER A 65 17.88 20.24 -19.27
CA SER A 65 16.75 19.46 -19.77
C SER A 65 15.39 19.98 -19.29
N ARG A 66 15.37 20.85 -18.27
CA ARG A 66 14.17 21.33 -17.58
C ARG A 66 14.16 22.84 -17.37
N PRO A 67 14.24 23.65 -18.44
CA PRO A 67 14.36 25.12 -18.31
C PRO A 67 13.20 25.77 -17.56
N SER A 68 12.02 25.16 -17.50
CA SER A 68 10.86 25.68 -16.76
C SER A 68 10.46 24.81 -15.55
N LEU A 69 10.82 23.54 -15.52
CA LEU A 69 10.44 22.62 -14.45
C LEU A 69 11.52 22.42 -13.39
N ALA A 70 12.78 22.72 -13.69
CA ALA A 70 13.85 22.56 -12.72
C ALA A 70 13.53 23.35 -11.43
N LEU A 71 13.83 22.71 -10.30
CA LEU A 71 13.75 23.32 -8.98
C LEU A 71 15.17 23.68 -8.52
N HIS A 72 15.32 24.86 -7.96
CA HIS A 72 16.58 25.37 -7.44
C HIS A 72 16.68 25.11 -5.92
N GLU A 73 17.85 25.40 -5.35
CA GLU A 73 18.12 25.17 -3.94
C GLU A 73 17.10 25.89 -3.03
N GLU A 74 16.71 27.11 -3.39
CA GLU A 74 15.74 27.93 -2.66
C GLU A 74 14.32 27.33 -2.65
N GLU A 75 14.01 26.49 -3.65
CA GLU A 75 12.72 25.77 -3.80
C GLU A 75 12.76 24.36 -3.24
N SER A 76 13.86 23.98 -2.56
CA SER A 76 14.11 22.63 -2.07
C SER A 76 14.49 22.61 -0.58
N ILE A 77 14.58 21.43 -0.02
CA ILE A 77 15.15 21.15 1.31
C ILE A 77 16.42 20.37 1.07
N LEU A 78 17.55 20.91 1.45
CA LEU A 78 18.84 20.26 1.27
C LEU A 78 18.92 19.01 2.17
N LEU A 79 19.01 17.83 1.56
CA LEU A 79 19.27 16.56 2.24
C LEU A 79 20.76 16.25 2.34
N GLN A 80 21.49 16.54 1.25
CA GLN A 80 22.94 16.40 1.13
C GLN A 80 23.46 17.54 0.24
N LYS A 81 24.78 17.72 0.16
CA LYS A 81 25.42 18.84 -0.57
C LYS A 81 24.83 19.13 -1.96
N ASP A 82 24.55 18.11 -2.76
CA ASP A 82 24.07 18.24 -4.14
C ASP A 82 22.71 17.57 -4.36
N LEU A 83 21.96 17.36 -3.27
CA LEU A 83 20.68 16.66 -3.29
C LEU A 83 19.62 17.43 -2.50
N GLY A 84 18.60 17.89 -3.18
CA GLY A 84 17.41 18.51 -2.59
C GLY A 84 16.22 17.58 -2.52
N LEU A 85 15.34 17.81 -1.56
CA LEU A 85 13.99 17.24 -1.48
C LEU A 85 13.00 18.33 -1.88
N HIS A 86 11.95 17.98 -2.62
CA HIS A 86 10.89 18.93 -2.97
C HIS A 86 10.32 19.61 -1.72
N ALA A 87 10.19 20.94 -1.71
CA ALA A 87 9.83 21.73 -0.53
C ALA A 87 8.46 21.32 0.11
N ALA A 88 7.51 20.85 -0.69
CA ALA A 88 6.22 20.37 -0.19
C ALA A 88 6.33 19.09 0.67
N LEU A 89 7.43 18.35 0.58
CA LEU A 89 7.71 17.17 1.41
C LEU A 89 8.40 17.52 2.75
N ARG A 90 8.50 18.81 3.09
CA ARG A 90 9.13 19.32 4.33
C ARG A 90 8.73 18.58 5.61
N PRO A 91 7.45 18.20 5.83
CA PRO A 91 7.06 17.48 7.04
C PRO A 91 7.81 16.15 7.25
N LEU A 92 8.24 15.51 6.15
CA LEU A 92 8.92 14.20 6.20
C LEU A 92 10.46 14.30 6.25
N ALA A 93 11.03 15.49 6.00
CA ALA A 93 12.49 15.68 5.94
C ALA A 93 13.24 15.24 7.23
N PRO A 94 12.73 15.48 8.46
CA PRO A 94 13.38 14.99 9.67
C PRO A 94 13.48 13.46 9.73
N ASP A 95 12.43 12.75 9.33
CA ASP A 95 12.42 11.29 9.32
C ASP A 95 13.32 10.71 8.21
N ILE A 96 13.44 11.38 7.05
CA ILE A 96 14.39 11.01 6.00
C ILE A 96 15.84 11.18 6.50
N LEU A 97 16.17 12.33 7.06
CA LEU A 97 17.51 12.62 7.58
C LEU A 97 17.86 11.74 8.80
N GLY A 98 16.86 11.35 9.58
CA GLY A 98 17.00 10.45 10.73
C GLY A 98 17.03 8.97 10.37
N GLY A 99 16.88 8.60 9.08
CA GLY A 99 16.86 7.21 8.61
C GLY A 99 15.57 6.45 8.94
N GLY A 100 14.50 7.15 9.33
CA GLY A 100 13.16 6.56 9.54
C GLY A 100 12.37 6.40 8.24
N ILE A 101 12.79 7.08 7.18
CA ILE A 101 12.29 6.93 5.81
C ILE A 101 13.47 6.67 4.89
N HIS A 102 13.40 5.58 4.12
CA HIS A 102 14.37 5.22 3.09
C HIS A 102 13.81 5.52 1.72
N ILE A 103 14.62 6.10 0.84
CA ILE A 103 14.28 6.37 -0.55
C ILE A 103 15.26 5.62 -1.44
N LEU A 104 14.75 4.60 -2.12
CA LEU A 104 15.51 3.85 -3.11
C LEU A 104 15.23 4.48 -4.47
N ASN A 105 16.25 5.06 -5.08
CA ASN A 105 16.12 5.69 -6.39
C ASN A 105 16.57 4.74 -7.51
N GLN A 106 16.19 5.05 -8.74
CA GLN A 106 16.43 4.24 -9.93
C GLN A 106 15.86 2.81 -9.79
N VAL A 107 14.64 2.71 -9.25
CA VAL A 107 13.87 1.47 -9.17
C VAL A 107 13.05 1.30 -10.44
N GLY A 108 13.09 0.12 -11.03
CA GLY A 108 12.37 -0.19 -12.28
C GLY A 108 12.44 -1.67 -12.60
N TYR A 109 12.41 -2.01 -13.87
CA TYR A 109 12.50 -3.40 -14.36
C TYR A 109 13.03 -3.46 -15.80
N PRO A 110 13.52 -4.63 -16.28
CA PRO A 110 14.00 -4.79 -17.64
C PRO A 110 12.91 -4.57 -18.69
N ASN A 111 13.23 -3.87 -19.78
CA ASN A 111 12.33 -3.54 -20.88
C ASN A 111 11.04 -2.84 -20.38
N PRO A 112 11.17 -1.65 -19.78
CA PRO A 112 10.05 -0.97 -19.15
C PRO A 112 8.98 -0.60 -20.17
N ASP A 113 7.71 -0.75 -19.78
CA ASP A 113 6.56 -0.28 -20.53
C ASP A 113 6.20 1.13 -20.05
N ARG A 114 5.73 1.98 -20.94
CA ARG A 114 5.31 3.36 -20.64
C ARG A 114 3.79 3.55 -20.70
N SER A 115 3.03 2.47 -20.79
CA SER A 115 1.57 2.48 -20.63
C SER A 115 1.22 2.34 -19.16
N HIS A 116 0.41 3.23 -18.61
CA HIS A 116 -0.09 3.13 -17.24
C HIS A 116 -0.69 1.75 -16.94
N PHE A 117 -1.58 1.28 -17.81
CA PHE A 117 -2.25 -0.02 -17.62
C PHE A 117 -1.23 -1.15 -17.53
N ARG A 118 -0.29 -1.21 -18.48
CA ARG A 118 0.67 -2.30 -18.52
C ARG A 118 1.70 -2.23 -17.38
N SER A 119 2.25 -1.06 -17.10
CA SER A 119 3.18 -0.88 -15.99
C SER A 119 2.51 -1.18 -14.66
N MET A 120 1.26 -0.75 -14.48
CA MET A 120 0.47 -1.06 -13.31
C MET A 120 0.30 -2.57 -13.13
N ASP A 121 -0.09 -3.30 -14.19
CA ASP A 121 -0.20 -4.76 -14.15
C ASP A 121 1.12 -5.42 -13.74
N ILE A 122 2.26 -4.93 -14.25
CA ILE A 122 3.59 -5.46 -13.92
C ILE A 122 3.90 -5.25 -12.44
N TRP A 123 3.75 -4.02 -11.92
CA TRP A 123 4.00 -3.73 -10.52
C TRP A 123 3.03 -4.47 -9.59
N GLN A 124 1.75 -4.48 -9.91
CA GLN A 124 0.74 -5.13 -9.07
C GLN A 124 0.86 -6.66 -9.08
N SER A 125 1.26 -7.24 -10.19
CA SER A 125 1.48 -8.70 -10.27
C SER A 125 2.87 -9.12 -9.80
N GLY A 126 3.88 -8.26 -9.87
CA GLY A 126 5.28 -8.64 -9.70
C GLY A 126 5.84 -9.45 -10.87
N SER A 127 5.20 -9.38 -12.06
CA SER A 127 5.62 -10.09 -13.26
C SER A 127 6.77 -9.41 -14.00
N GLY A 128 7.37 -10.10 -14.95
CA GLY A 128 8.25 -9.49 -15.93
C GLY A 128 7.46 -8.72 -17.01
N SER A 129 8.14 -7.82 -17.74
CA SER A 129 7.50 -7.00 -18.80
C SER A 129 6.88 -7.80 -19.94
N ARG A 130 7.35 -9.04 -20.17
CA ARG A 130 6.86 -9.93 -21.23
C ARG A 130 5.79 -10.93 -20.77
N GLU A 131 5.44 -10.91 -19.49
CA GLU A 131 4.52 -11.86 -18.87
C GLU A 131 3.26 -11.14 -18.42
N THR A 132 2.11 -11.81 -18.50
CA THR A 132 0.85 -11.30 -17.97
C THR A 132 0.32 -12.29 -16.96
N TRP A 133 0.23 -11.88 -15.71
CA TRP A 133 -0.30 -12.69 -14.63
C TRP A 133 -1.67 -12.16 -14.21
N SER A 134 -2.59 -13.08 -13.95
CA SER A 134 -3.95 -12.75 -13.50
C SER A 134 -4.04 -12.57 -11.98
N THR A 135 -2.93 -12.80 -11.26
CA THR A 135 -2.85 -12.69 -9.79
C THR A 135 -1.80 -11.67 -9.38
N GLY A 136 -2.08 -10.94 -8.32
CA GLY A 136 -1.17 -10.00 -7.70
C GLY A 136 -0.20 -10.67 -6.73
N TRP A 137 0.93 -10.00 -6.45
CA TRP A 137 1.95 -10.57 -5.57
C TRP A 137 1.49 -10.74 -4.11
N LEU A 138 0.70 -9.80 -3.57
CA LEU A 138 0.10 -9.95 -2.24
C LEU A 138 -1.11 -10.88 -2.24
N GLY A 139 -1.84 -10.98 -3.36
CA GLY A 139 -2.87 -12.01 -3.51
C GLY A 139 -2.27 -13.43 -3.45
N ARG A 140 -1.16 -13.68 -4.14
CA ARG A 140 -0.44 -14.96 -4.02
C ARG A 140 0.15 -15.17 -2.63
N TYR A 141 0.60 -14.10 -1.95
CA TYR A 141 0.97 -14.20 -0.53
C TYR A 141 -0.21 -14.70 0.33
N LEU A 142 -1.42 -14.16 0.13
CA LEU A 142 -2.62 -14.64 0.82
C LEU A 142 -2.91 -16.11 0.52
N ASP A 143 -2.81 -16.54 -0.74
CA ASP A 143 -3.03 -17.94 -1.12
C ASP A 143 -2.05 -18.89 -0.40
N HIS A 144 -0.79 -18.46 -0.21
CA HIS A 144 0.24 -19.28 0.43
C HIS A 144 0.19 -19.27 1.96
N GLN A 145 -0.13 -18.13 2.58
CA GLN A 145 -0.01 -17.97 4.04
C GLN A 145 -1.34 -18.11 4.77
N CYS A 146 -2.44 -17.86 4.09
CA CYS A 146 -3.75 -17.79 4.72
C CYS A 146 -4.53 -19.10 4.60
N THR A 147 -4.36 -20.03 5.52
CA THR A 147 -5.24 -21.22 5.62
C THR A 147 -6.58 -20.90 6.30
N SER A 148 -6.60 -19.93 7.22
CA SER A 148 -7.76 -19.58 8.06
C SER A 148 -7.89 -18.08 8.35
N CYS A 149 -7.34 -17.22 7.51
CA CYS A 149 -7.43 -15.77 7.66
C CYS A 149 -8.85 -15.24 7.53
N SER A 150 -9.10 -14.08 8.12
CA SER A 150 -10.35 -13.35 7.91
C SER A 150 -10.47 -12.87 6.45
N PRO A 151 -11.70 -12.63 5.95
CA PRO A 151 -11.89 -12.12 4.58
C PRO A 151 -11.25 -10.74 4.35
N TYR A 152 -10.97 -10.01 5.42
CA TYR A 152 -10.41 -8.66 5.41
C TYR A 152 -8.95 -8.60 5.91
N THR A 153 -8.23 -9.71 5.97
CA THR A 153 -6.79 -9.75 6.35
C THR A 153 -5.93 -8.85 5.46
N ALA A 154 -6.31 -8.65 4.21
CA ALA A 154 -5.79 -7.61 3.32
C ALA A 154 -6.94 -6.67 2.91
N LEU A 155 -6.77 -5.36 3.13
CA LEU A 155 -7.80 -4.36 2.91
C LEU A 155 -7.29 -3.22 2.01
N GLU A 156 -8.05 -2.90 0.98
CA GLU A 156 -7.84 -1.75 0.12
C GLU A 156 -8.86 -0.65 0.43
N THR A 157 -8.37 0.56 0.63
CA THR A 157 -9.21 1.75 0.81
C THR A 157 -9.45 2.42 -0.54
N GLY A 158 -10.46 1.95 -1.28
CA GLY A 158 -10.76 2.42 -2.62
C GLY A 158 -12.12 1.92 -3.12
N ASP A 159 -12.44 2.21 -4.36
CA ASP A 159 -13.69 1.83 -5.03
C ASP A 159 -13.61 0.50 -5.78
N ALA A 160 -12.40 0.03 -6.09
CA ALA A 160 -12.16 -1.22 -6.79
C ALA A 160 -10.93 -1.93 -6.23
N LEU A 161 -10.98 -3.27 -6.18
CA LEU A 161 -9.87 -4.09 -5.72
C LEU A 161 -8.76 -4.13 -6.79
N SER A 162 -7.56 -3.68 -6.43
CA SER A 162 -6.37 -3.75 -7.28
C SER A 162 -5.95 -5.20 -7.57
N LEU A 163 -5.23 -5.39 -8.67
CA LEU A 163 -4.63 -6.69 -8.98
C LEU A 163 -3.67 -7.13 -7.87
N THR A 164 -2.99 -6.20 -7.19
CA THR A 164 -2.06 -6.50 -6.08
C THR A 164 -2.63 -7.48 -5.07
N LEU A 165 -3.91 -7.32 -4.70
CA LEU A 165 -4.58 -8.11 -3.66
C LEU A 165 -5.43 -9.27 -4.21
N LYS A 166 -5.35 -9.59 -5.50
CA LYS A 166 -6.08 -10.72 -6.11
C LYS A 166 -5.18 -11.94 -6.21
N GLY A 167 -5.49 -12.98 -5.45
CA GLY A 167 -4.90 -14.31 -5.59
C GLY A 167 -5.71 -15.22 -6.53
N ALA A 168 -5.34 -16.48 -6.61
CA ALA A 168 -6.07 -17.51 -7.34
C ALA A 168 -7.28 -18.03 -6.53
N ASP A 169 -7.07 -18.22 -5.25
CA ASP A 169 -8.05 -18.78 -4.31
C ASP A 169 -8.57 -17.75 -3.32
N ARG A 170 -7.77 -16.71 -3.02
CA ARG A 170 -8.06 -15.66 -2.04
C ARG A 170 -7.87 -14.28 -2.63
N GLN A 171 -8.59 -13.33 -2.06
CA GLN A 171 -8.47 -11.93 -2.45
C GLN A 171 -8.61 -11.03 -1.24
N GLY A 172 -8.08 -9.80 -1.35
CA GLY A 172 -8.31 -8.76 -0.37
C GLY A 172 -9.76 -8.26 -0.37
N PHE A 173 -10.06 -7.46 0.62
CA PHE A 173 -11.33 -6.77 0.77
C PHE A 173 -11.18 -5.31 0.35
N VAL A 174 -12.14 -4.75 -0.38
CA VAL A 174 -12.13 -3.34 -0.77
C VAL A 174 -13.23 -2.58 -0.04
N MET A 175 -12.89 -1.38 0.45
CA MET A 175 -13.83 -0.53 1.18
C MET A 175 -13.46 0.94 0.99
N GLU A 176 -14.28 1.68 0.28
CA GLU A 176 -14.12 3.14 0.14
C GLU A 176 -14.64 3.90 1.37
N ASN A 177 -15.83 3.52 1.82
CA ASN A 177 -16.53 4.18 2.92
C ASN A 177 -17.10 3.15 3.92
N PRO A 178 -16.56 3.09 5.15
CA PRO A 178 -17.00 2.12 6.16
C PRO A 178 -18.45 2.31 6.58
N ASP A 179 -18.96 3.54 6.67
CA ASP A 179 -20.34 3.83 7.03
C ASP A 179 -21.33 3.37 5.96
N LEU A 180 -20.98 3.62 4.68
CA LEU A 180 -21.81 3.18 3.55
C LEU A 180 -21.83 1.65 3.48
N LEU A 181 -20.68 1.00 3.65
CA LEU A 181 -20.59 -0.45 3.71
C LEU A 181 -21.45 -1.01 4.82
N TYR A 182 -21.32 -0.46 6.04
CA TYR A 182 -22.11 -0.90 7.21
C TYR A 182 -23.62 -0.71 7.01
N ARG A 183 -24.06 0.48 6.53
CA ARG A 183 -25.48 0.74 6.23
C ARG A 183 -26.04 -0.21 5.20
N THR A 184 -25.30 -0.48 4.14
CA THR A 184 -25.70 -1.41 3.07
C THR A 184 -25.77 -2.84 3.62
N ALA A 185 -24.76 -3.30 4.32
CA ALA A 185 -24.73 -4.61 4.95
C ALA A 185 -25.79 -4.76 6.06
N SER A 186 -26.19 -3.68 6.72
CA SER A 186 -27.22 -3.69 7.75
C SER A 186 -28.66 -3.74 7.19
N ASN A 187 -28.85 -3.68 5.87
CA ASN A 187 -30.16 -3.76 5.25
C ASN A 187 -30.85 -5.09 5.61
N PRO A 188 -32.07 -5.07 6.23
CA PRO A 188 -32.74 -6.28 6.71
C PRO A 188 -33.03 -7.30 5.61
N PHE A 189 -33.32 -6.84 4.39
CA PHE A 189 -33.58 -7.72 3.24
C PHE A 189 -32.30 -8.47 2.83
N LEU A 190 -31.17 -7.75 2.70
CA LEU A 190 -29.89 -8.37 2.35
C LEU A 190 -29.40 -9.33 3.43
N ARG A 191 -29.56 -8.98 4.72
CA ARG A 191 -29.26 -9.88 5.86
C ARG A 191 -30.16 -11.11 5.88
N ALA A 192 -31.43 -10.97 5.56
CA ALA A 192 -32.34 -12.11 5.46
C ALA A 192 -32.01 -13.03 4.28
N LEU A 193 -31.59 -12.41 3.16
CA LEU A 193 -31.17 -13.14 1.97
C LEU A 193 -29.89 -13.94 2.24
N SER A 194 -28.87 -13.35 2.83
CA SER A 194 -27.60 -14.04 3.15
C SER A 194 -27.75 -15.22 4.13
N ARG A 195 -28.80 -15.22 4.94
CA ARG A 195 -29.10 -16.32 5.92
C ARG A 195 -29.88 -17.50 5.34
N ARG A 196 -30.32 -17.43 4.07
CA ARG A 196 -31.06 -18.53 3.45
C ARG A 196 -30.20 -19.80 3.34
N LYS A 197 -30.67 -20.89 3.92
CA LYS A 197 -30.09 -22.23 3.80
C LYS A 197 -30.76 -22.98 2.65
N GLY A 198 -30.05 -23.85 1.93
CA GLY A 198 -30.64 -24.77 0.96
C GLY A 198 -30.44 -24.45 -0.50
N ILE A 199 -29.52 -23.52 -0.87
CA ILE A 199 -29.21 -23.17 -2.26
C ILE A 199 -27.98 -23.93 -2.74
N ALA A 200 -27.61 -25.02 -2.10
CA ALA A 200 -26.32 -25.73 -2.24
C ALA A 200 -26.13 -26.49 -3.56
N GLU A 201 -27.08 -26.46 -4.48
CA GLU A 201 -26.97 -27.26 -5.72
C GLU A 201 -26.37 -26.50 -6.92
N HIS A 202 -26.23 -25.16 -6.83
CA HIS A 202 -25.61 -24.35 -7.87
C HIS A 202 -24.34 -23.67 -7.34
N SER A 203 -23.18 -24.03 -7.88
CA SER A 203 -21.87 -23.50 -7.43
C SER A 203 -21.80 -21.97 -7.40
N ASP A 204 -22.34 -21.29 -8.41
CA ASP A 204 -22.29 -19.83 -8.53
C ASP A 204 -23.17 -19.12 -7.51
N LEU A 205 -24.36 -19.67 -7.22
CA LEU A 205 -25.23 -19.14 -6.17
C LEU A 205 -24.64 -19.36 -4.78
N HIS A 206 -24.02 -20.50 -4.55
CA HIS A 206 -23.33 -20.78 -3.29
C HIS A 206 -22.21 -19.76 -3.04
N TYR A 207 -21.39 -19.52 -4.06
CA TYR A 207 -20.32 -18.51 -4.02
C TYR A 207 -20.88 -17.10 -3.69
N LEU A 208 -21.92 -16.65 -4.38
CA LEU A 208 -22.54 -15.34 -4.10
C LEU A 208 -23.06 -15.21 -2.66
N TYR A 209 -23.69 -16.25 -2.13
CA TYR A 209 -24.14 -16.24 -0.73
C TYR A 209 -22.99 -16.22 0.25
N GLN A 210 -21.92 -16.94 -0.03
CA GLN A 210 -20.72 -16.91 0.79
C GLN A 210 -20.11 -15.51 0.81
N VAL A 211 -19.91 -14.89 -0.34
CA VAL A 211 -19.39 -13.50 -0.45
C VAL A 211 -20.30 -12.51 0.30
N MET A 212 -21.62 -12.65 0.19
CA MET A 212 -22.56 -11.80 0.94
C MET A 212 -22.41 -11.98 2.45
N GLN A 213 -22.26 -13.20 2.94
CA GLN A 213 -22.08 -13.48 4.38
C GLN A 213 -20.75 -12.90 4.88
N GLU A 214 -19.67 -13.11 4.15
CA GLU A 214 -18.35 -12.56 4.47
C GLU A 214 -18.38 -11.02 4.47
N THR A 215 -19.07 -10.41 3.51
CA THR A 215 -19.24 -8.95 3.46
C THR A 215 -20.02 -8.41 4.66
N HIS A 216 -21.07 -9.08 5.10
CA HIS A 216 -21.83 -8.67 6.29
C HIS A 216 -20.98 -8.75 7.57
N LEU A 217 -20.22 -9.85 7.72
CA LEU A 217 -19.33 -10.02 8.87
C LEU A 217 -18.22 -8.97 8.88
N ALA A 218 -17.58 -8.75 7.72
CA ALA A 218 -16.55 -7.73 7.57
C ALA A 218 -17.11 -6.34 7.89
N ALA A 219 -18.28 -5.98 7.37
CA ALA A 219 -18.89 -4.68 7.60
C ALA A 219 -19.16 -4.40 9.08
N ASP A 220 -19.70 -5.37 9.82
CA ASP A 220 -20.00 -5.22 11.25
C ASP A 220 -18.68 -5.07 12.07
N VAL A 221 -17.66 -5.88 11.78
CA VAL A 221 -16.35 -5.83 12.48
C VAL A 221 -15.59 -4.56 12.17
N LEU A 222 -15.45 -4.21 10.88
CA LEU A 222 -14.69 -3.03 10.46
C LEU A 222 -15.33 -1.73 10.95
N HIS A 223 -16.67 -1.63 10.90
CA HIS A 223 -17.38 -0.46 11.44
C HIS A 223 -17.16 -0.33 12.95
N GLN A 224 -17.31 -1.42 13.71
CA GLN A 224 -17.09 -1.41 15.16
C GLN A 224 -15.62 -1.06 15.49
N ALA A 225 -14.65 -1.61 14.74
CA ALA A 225 -13.24 -1.34 14.91
C ALA A 225 -12.93 0.15 14.73
N ILE A 226 -13.46 0.77 13.68
CA ILE A 226 -13.26 2.18 13.36
C ILE A 226 -13.90 3.09 14.41
N GLU A 227 -15.16 2.83 14.81
CA GLU A 227 -15.89 3.65 15.79
C GLU A 227 -15.30 3.56 17.20
N SER A 228 -14.72 2.42 17.57
CA SER A 228 -14.18 2.18 18.91
C SER A 228 -12.77 2.75 19.12
N HIS A 229 -12.09 3.21 18.05
CA HIS A 229 -10.70 3.67 18.11
C HIS A 229 -10.56 5.11 17.58
N PRO A 230 -10.96 6.12 18.38
CA PRO A 230 -10.76 7.50 18.00
C PRO A 230 -9.27 7.84 17.93
N LEU A 231 -8.89 8.63 16.94
CA LEU A 231 -7.51 9.08 16.77
C LEU A 231 -7.26 10.39 17.51
N THR A 232 -6.02 10.61 17.90
CA THR A 232 -5.57 11.84 18.54
C THR A 232 -5.13 12.88 17.51
N GLU A 233 -4.45 12.40 16.45
CA GLU A 233 -3.99 13.26 15.37
C GLU A 233 -5.14 13.62 14.41
N ALA A 234 -5.11 14.86 13.93
CA ALA A 234 -6.03 15.32 12.90
C ALA A 234 -5.47 14.97 11.51
N PHE A 235 -6.17 14.12 10.79
CA PHE A 235 -5.82 13.80 9.41
C PHE A 235 -6.34 14.86 8.43
N PRO A 236 -5.60 15.19 7.35
CA PRO A 236 -6.06 16.15 6.36
C PRO A 236 -7.34 15.66 5.66
N ALA A 237 -8.24 16.59 5.33
CA ALA A 237 -9.50 16.28 4.66
C ALA A 237 -9.33 15.99 3.15
N THR A 238 -8.24 15.34 2.77
CA THR A 238 -7.94 14.88 1.41
C THR A 238 -8.36 13.42 1.22
N ALA A 239 -8.34 12.92 -0.01
CA ALA A 239 -8.64 11.51 -0.27
C ALA A 239 -7.66 10.59 0.46
N LEU A 240 -6.35 10.80 0.30
CA LEU A 240 -5.33 10.00 1.00
C LEU A 240 -5.40 10.18 2.53
N GLY A 241 -5.67 11.39 3.01
CA GLY A 241 -5.83 11.63 4.45
C GLY A 241 -6.93 10.78 5.08
N ARG A 242 -8.10 10.69 4.44
CA ARG A 242 -9.20 9.82 4.88
C ARG A 242 -8.85 8.32 4.79
N GLN A 243 -8.16 7.92 3.73
CA GLN A 243 -7.70 6.52 3.60
C GLN A 243 -6.76 6.15 4.74
N LEU A 244 -5.74 6.97 5.01
CA LEU A 244 -4.78 6.71 6.10
C LEU A 244 -5.41 6.84 7.49
N GLU A 245 -6.42 7.69 7.66
CA GLU A 245 -7.23 7.76 8.89
C GLU A 245 -7.93 6.43 9.18
N ILE A 246 -8.62 5.86 8.18
CA ILE A 246 -9.28 4.57 8.28
C ILE A 246 -8.25 3.47 8.61
N ILE A 247 -7.15 3.42 7.88
CA ILE A 247 -6.07 2.45 8.10
C ILE A 247 -5.50 2.56 9.51
N ALA A 248 -5.24 3.77 10.02
CA ALA A 248 -4.75 3.98 11.37
C ALA A 248 -5.71 3.42 12.42
N ARG A 249 -7.02 3.71 12.32
CA ARG A 249 -8.05 3.17 13.24
C ARG A 249 -8.09 1.64 13.23
N LEU A 250 -7.99 1.03 12.05
CA LEU A 250 -7.97 -0.41 11.90
C LEU A 250 -6.69 -1.04 12.45
N ILE A 251 -5.54 -0.39 12.29
CA ILE A 251 -4.29 -0.82 12.92
C ILE A 251 -4.41 -0.76 14.47
N LEU A 252 -5.02 0.29 15.01
CA LEU A 252 -5.21 0.44 16.45
C LEU A 252 -6.21 -0.57 17.02
N SER A 253 -7.16 -1.04 16.23
CA SER A 253 -8.22 -1.95 16.67
C SER A 253 -7.75 -3.38 16.98
N ASP A 254 -6.53 -3.73 16.60
CA ASP A 254 -5.98 -5.09 16.76
C ASP A 254 -6.78 -6.18 16.03
N GLU A 255 -7.56 -5.81 15.01
CA GLU A 255 -8.19 -6.79 14.13
C GLU A 255 -7.15 -7.49 13.26
N ASP A 256 -7.49 -8.68 12.74
CA ASP A 256 -6.60 -9.54 11.94
C ASP A 256 -6.41 -9.00 10.51
N ILE A 257 -5.90 -7.76 10.42
CA ILE A 257 -5.59 -7.08 9.16
C ILE A 257 -4.09 -6.79 9.11
N HIS A 258 -3.40 -7.35 8.12
CA HIS A 258 -1.95 -7.28 8.03
C HIS A 258 -1.46 -6.52 6.81
N ILE A 259 -2.31 -6.38 5.80
CA ILE A 259 -1.97 -5.71 4.55
C ILE A 259 -3.01 -4.63 4.29
N PHE A 260 -2.53 -3.42 4.00
CA PHE A 260 -3.37 -2.30 3.58
C PHE A 260 -2.88 -1.76 2.24
N TYR A 261 -3.82 -1.30 1.42
CA TYR A 261 -3.53 -0.63 0.17
C TYR A 261 -4.32 0.67 0.06
N ALA A 262 -3.62 1.74 -0.30
CA ALA A 262 -4.16 3.07 -0.52
C ALA A 262 -3.58 3.68 -1.80
N SER A 263 -4.25 4.64 -2.40
CA SER A 263 -3.75 5.34 -3.59
C SER A 263 -3.91 6.85 -3.50
N LEU A 264 -2.97 7.55 -4.12
CA LEU A 264 -3.02 8.97 -4.40
C LEU A 264 -2.89 9.18 -5.90
N ASP A 265 -3.99 9.53 -6.54
CA ASP A 265 -4.05 9.76 -7.98
C ASP A 265 -3.62 11.17 -8.38
N GLY A 266 -3.29 11.37 -9.65
CA GLY A 266 -3.05 12.68 -10.23
C GLY A 266 -1.60 12.95 -10.65
N PHE A 267 -0.70 11.97 -10.55
CA PHE A 267 0.69 12.12 -10.96
C PHE A 267 0.92 12.10 -12.47
N ASP A 268 -0.13 11.91 -13.29
CA ASP A 268 -0.02 12.00 -14.75
C ASP A 268 0.06 13.45 -15.24
N THR A 269 1.19 14.10 -14.94
CA THR A 269 1.40 15.54 -15.08
C THR A 269 2.08 15.92 -16.41
N HIS A 270 1.37 15.72 -17.52
CA HIS A 270 1.84 16.11 -18.86
C HIS A 270 1.84 17.61 -19.11
N ALA A 271 1.19 18.41 -18.28
CA ALA A 271 1.12 19.86 -18.38
C ALA A 271 1.06 20.52 -17.00
N ASN A 272 1.65 21.72 -16.89
CA ASN A 272 1.65 22.52 -15.65
C ASN A 272 2.05 21.73 -14.39
N GLN A 273 3.03 20.84 -14.55
CA GLN A 273 3.43 19.82 -13.58
C GLN A 273 3.85 20.41 -12.23
N LYS A 274 4.63 21.49 -12.22
CA LYS A 274 5.27 22.04 -11.01
C LYS A 274 4.26 22.25 -9.86
N GLN A 275 3.12 22.91 -10.16
CA GLN A 275 2.10 23.17 -9.15
C GLN A 275 1.28 21.91 -8.82
N ALA A 276 0.94 21.10 -9.82
CA ALA A 276 0.18 19.86 -9.62
C ALA A 276 0.94 18.90 -8.70
N GLN A 277 2.21 18.67 -8.97
CA GLN A 277 3.07 17.79 -8.17
C GLN A 277 3.28 18.34 -6.75
N ALA A 278 3.48 19.67 -6.59
CA ALA A 278 3.59 20.29 -5.29
C ALA A 278 2.33 20.06 -4.42
N ASN A 279 1.15 20.17 -5.01
CA ASN A 279 -0.12 19.94 -4.32
C ASN A 279 -0.27 18.46 -3.89
N LEU A 280 0.13 17.51 -4.74
CA LEU A 280 0.10 16.08 -4.44
C LEU A 280 1.09 15.73 -3.32
N PHE A 281 2.29 16.27 -3.36
CA PHE A 281 3.28 16.08 -2.30
C PHE A 281 2.86 16.69 -0.97
N THR A 282 2.18 17.83 -0.97
CA THR A 282 1.59 18.40 0.25
C THR A 282 0.58 17.43 0.85
N GLN A 283 -0.36 16.94 0.05
CA GLN A 283 -1.37 15.97 0.51
C GLN A 283 -0.72 14.70 1.07
N TYR A 284 0.29 14.16 0.37
CA TYR A 284 1.03 12.98 0.81
C TYR A 284 1.77 13.24 2.13
N ALA A 285 2.54 14.32 2.20
CA ALA A 285 3.37 14.63 3.35
C ALA A 285 2.55 14.86 4.63
N GLU A 286 1.45 15.62 4.52
CA GLU A 286 0.56 15.88 5.65
C GLU A 286 -0.15 14.60 6.12
N ALA A 287 -0.64 13.78 5.20
CA ALA A 287 -1.30 12.53 5.54
C ALA A 287 -0.33 11.51 6.17
N MET A 288 0.88 11.37 5.61
CA MET A 288 1.93 10.52 6.17
C MET A 288 2.41 11.01 7.53
N GLN A 289 2.58 12.32 7.72
CA GLN A 289 2.99 12.90 8.99
C GLN A 289 1.98 12.56 10.10
N ALA A 290 0.68 12.74 9.84
CA ALA A 290 -0.38 12.42 10.78
C ALA A 290 -0.37 10.90 11.09
N PHE A 291 -0.29 10.06 10.06
CA PHE A 291 -0.25 8.60 10.18
C PHE A 291 0.95 8.12 11.02
N MET A 292 2.14 8.59 10.69
CA MET A 292 3.36 8.25 11.42
C MET A 292 3.29 8.69 12.88
N THR A 293 2.80 9.91 13.14
CA THR A 293 2.68 10.46 14.50
C THR A 293 1.72 9.63 15.34
N GLU A 294 0.55 9.29 14.80
CA GLU A 294 -0.43 8.47 15.50
C GLU A 294 0.13 7.07 15.84
N LEU A 295 0.72 6.38 14.87
CA LEU A 295 1.29 5.04 15.11
C LEU A 295 2.51 5.07 16.04
N LYS A 296 3.36 6.09 15.98
CA LYS A 296 4.48 6.28 16.93
C LYS A 296 3.96 6.47 18.36
N ARG A 297 2.89 7.25 18.54
CA ARG A 297 2.23 7.46 19.84
C ARG A 297 1.76 6.16 20.47
N HIS A 298 1.23 5.24 19.67
CA HIS A 298 0.75 3.94 20.10
C HIS A 298 1.81 2.83 20.07
N GLN A 299 3.07 3.17 19.80
CA GLN A 299 4.21 2.22 19.72
C GLN A 299 4.03 1.12 18.66
N LEU A 300 3.26 1.40 17.60
CA LEU A 300 2.97 0.48 16.49
C LEU A 300 3.81 0.75 15.25
N TRP A 301 4.61 1.83 15.25
CA TRP A 301 5.40 2.22 14.09
C TRP A 301 6.51 1.23 13.72
N SER A 302 7.14 0.58 14.72
CA SER A 302 8.12 -0.48 14.49
C SER A 302 7.55 -1.76 13.91
N ASP A 303 6.24 -1.98 14.07
CA ASP A 303 5.51 -3.14 13.55
C ASP A 303 4.72 -2.82 12.28
N THR A 304 4.83 -1.59 11.79
CA THR A 304 4.21 -1.11 10.55
C THR A 304 5.28 -0.67 9.57
N LEU A 305 5.24 -1.23 8.37
CA LEU A 305 6.07 -0.83 7.24
C LEU A 305 5.19 -0.25 6.15
N VAL A 306 5.51 0.96 5.70
CA VAL A 306 4.85 1.63 4.58
C VAL A 306 5.76 1.57 3.36
N MET A 307 5.27 1.08 2.23
CA MET A 307 5.92 1.17 0.93
C MET A 307 5.12 2.11 0.03
N THR A 308 5.77 3.16 -0.50
CA THR A 308 5.17 4.04 -1.51
C THR A 308 5.91 3.86 -2.84
N PHE A 309 5.16 3.70 -3.93
CA PHE A 309 5.69 3.49 -5.27
C PHE A 309 4.84 4.20 -6.33
N SER A 310 5.39 4.34 -7.53
CA SER A 310 4.67 4.74 -8.74
C SER A 310 5.03 3.79 -9.88
N GLU A 311 4.11 3.57 -10.82
CA GLU A 311 4.24 2.55 -11.87
C GLU A 311 5.40 2.75 -12.83
N PHE A 312 5.87 3.99 -13.00
CA PHE A 312 7.08 4.39 -13.72
C PHE A 312 7.52 5.80 -13.30
N GLY A 313 8.70 6.23 -13.76
CA GLY A 313 9.18 7.59 -13.63
C GLY A 313 8.81 8.45 -14.84
N ARG A 314 9.34 9.67 -14.87
CA ARG A 314 9.15 10.63 -15.97
C ARG A 314 10.44 10.80 -16.76
N ARG A 315 10.33 11.22 -18.03
CA ARG A 315 11.48 11.60 -18.85
C ARG A 315 12.33 12.66 -18.17
N VAL A 316 13.63 12.61 -18.44
CA VAL A 316 14.55 13.62 -17.91
C VAL A 316 14.21 14.99 -18.51
N ALA A 317 13.91 15.07 -19.80
CA ALA A 317 13.54 16.32 -20.45
C ALA A 317 12.08 16.69 -20.19
N GLU A 318 11.83 17.99 -19.98
CA GLU A 318 10.47 18.54 -19.98
C GLU A 318 9.89 18.58 -21.40
N ASN A 319 8.57 18.58 -21.51
CA ASN A 319 7.84 18.74 -22.76
C ASN A 319 7.39 20.20 -22.98
N ALA A 320 6.84 20.49 -24.17
CA ALA A 320 6.40 21.82 -24.55
C ALA A 320 5.23 22.39 -23.70
N SER A 321 4.55 21.55 -22.92
CA SER A 321 3.41 21.90 -22.07
C SER A 321 3.80 22.17 -20.61
N ARG A 322 5.10 22.28 -20.31
CA ARG A 322 5.62 22.41 -18.93
C ARG A 322 5.21 21.23 -18.06
N GLY A 323 5.35 20.06 -18.58
CA GLY A 323 5.18 18.76 -17.94
C GLY A 323 6.26 17.80 -18.43
N THR A 324 6.08 16.52 -18.16
CA THR A 324 6.99 15.46 -18.60
C THR A 324 6.20 14.30 -19.19
N ASP A 325 6.79 13.66 -20.20
CA ASP A 325 6.24 12.42 -20.73
C ASP A 325 6.66 11.22 -19.87
N HIS A 326 6.03 10.05 -20.13
CA HIS A 326 6.33 8.82 -19.42
C HIS A 326 7.78 8.38 -19.63
N GLY A 327 8.43 8.04 -18.54
CA GLY A 327 9.80 7.54 -18.49
C GLY A 327 9.86 6.09 -18.00
N ALA A 328 10.97 5.72 -17.35
CA ALA A 328 11.21 4.35 -16.91
C ALA A 328 11.42 4.26 -15.39
N ALA A 329 12.67 4.35 -14.90
CA ALA A 329 12.97 4.20 -13.48
C ALA A 329 12.42 5.33 -12.63
N ASN A 330 12.01 5.00 -11.40
CA ASN A 330 11.48 5.94 -10.42
C ASN A 330 12.07 5.67 -9.03
N GLN A 331 11.37 6.12 -8.01
CA GLN A 331 11.70 5.92 -6.60
C GLN A 331 10.70 4.99 -5.93
N VAL A 332 11.19 4.23 -4.96
CA VAL A 332 10.37 3.54 -3.95
C VAL A 332 10.74 4.09 -2.59
N TRP A 333 9.73 4.47 -1.83
CA TRP A 333 9.89 4.97 -0.48
C TRP A 333 9.46 3.90 0.51
N LEU A 334 10.26 3.72 1.56
CA LEU A 334 9.96 2.81 2.65
C LEU A 334 10.01 3.59 3.96
N ALA A 335 9.03 3.39 4.84
CA ALA A 335 8.95 4.10 6.11
C ALA A 335 8.50 3.16 7.24
N GLY A 336 9.10 3.25 8.41
CA GLY A 336 8.81 2.38 9.55
C GLY A 336 9.59 1.06 9.55
N GLY A 337 9.10 0.07 10.29
CA GLY A 337 9.61 -1.30 10.23
C GLY A 337 11.04 -1.52 10.70
N ASN A 338 11.67 -0.57 11.38
CA ASN A 338 13.08 -0.64 11.78
C ASN A 338 14.03 -0.89 10.60
N LEU A 339 13.86 -0.13 9.53
CA LEU A 339 14.70 -0.17 8.34
C LEU A 339 16.17 0.02 8.70
N SER A 340 17.05 -0.60 7.94
CA SER A 340 18.51 -0.54 8.10
C SER A 340 19.22 -0.23 6.78
N GLY A 341 20.47 0.19 6.86
CA GLY A 341 21.32 0.50 5.70
C GLY A 341 21.24 1.97 5.26
N ASP A 342 21.52 2.24 3.99
CA ASP A 342 21.57 3.59 3.42
C ASP A 342 20.15 4.11 3.15
N PRO A 343 19.71 5.18 3.85
CA PRO A 343 18.37 5.73 3.67
C PRO A 343 18.18 6.45 2.32
N LEU A 344 19.27 6.82 1.62
CA LEU A 344 19.22 7.54 0.35
C LEU A 344 19.95 6.76 -0.76
N ARG A 345 19.58 5.49 -0.93
CA ARG A 345 20.23 4.58 -1.88
C ARG A 345 20.06 5.04 -3.33
N HIS A 346 21.20 5.22 -4.03
CA HIS A 346 21.24 5.74 -5.41
C HIS A 346 20.54 7.09 -5.59
N ALA A 347 20.48 7.92 -4.54
CA ALA A 347 19.68 9.14 -4.52
C ALA A 347 20.06 10.15 -5.62
N VAL A 348 21.33 10.21 -6.02
CA VAL A 348 21.81 11.07 -7.10
C VAL A 348 22.05 10.21 -8.35
N PRO A 349 21.11 10.21 -9.34
CA PRO A 349 21.29 9.47 -10.59
C PRO A 349 22.32 10.18 -11.49
N ASP A 350 23.01 9.44 -12.35
CA ASP A 350 23.90 10.00 -13.38
C ASP A 350 23.08 10.38 -14.63
N LEU A 351 22.76 11.65 -14.78
CA LEU A 351 21.98 12.17 -15.91
C LEU A 351 22.76 12.27 -17.23
N THR A 352 24.04 11.91 -17.24
CA THR A 352 24.82 11.78 -18.48
C THR A 352 24.67 10.39 -19.12
N ARG A 353 24.08 9.44 -18.39
CA ARG A 353 23.88 8.04 -18.83
C ARG A 353 22.40 7.70 -18.84
N LEU A 354 21.77 8.00 -19.96
CA LEU A 354 20.35 7.74 -20.18
C LEU A 354 20.17 6.61 -21.20
N VAL A 355 19.08 5.85 -21.05
CA VAL A 355 18.63 4.85 -22.02
C VAL A 355 17.36 5.40 -22.68
N ASP A 356 17.41 5.64 -23.99
CA ASP A 356 16.31 6.25 -24.75
C ASP A 356 15.79 7.59 -24.18
N GLY A 357 16.67 8.34 -23.48
CA GLY A 357 16.32 9.61 -22.83
C GLY A 357 15.70 9.47 -21.45
N ASP A 358 15.67 8.28 -20.89
CA ASP A 358 15.14 7.96 -19.56
C ASP A 358 16.26 7.57 -18.59
N LEU A 359 15.98 7.67 -17.30
CA LEU A 359 16.81 7.04 -16.28
C LEU A 359 16.71 5.52 -16.40
N ASP A 360 17.88 4.88 -16.44
CA ASP A 360 17.96 3.43 -16.33
C ASP A 360 17.74 2.99 -14.87
N TYR A 361 17.19 1.77 -14.70
CA TYR A 361 17.01 1.20 -13.36
C TYR A 361 18.33 0.58 -12.86
N ARG A 362 18.51 0.62 -11.54
CA ARG A 362 19.59 -0.06 -10.82
C ARG A 362 19.08 -1.10 -9.84
N ILE A 363 17.84 -0.93 -9.41
CA ILE A 363 17.15 -1.84 -8.52
C ILE A 363 15.92 -2.36 -9.25
N ASP A 364 15.84 -3.67 -9.42
CA ASP A 364 14.62 -4.32 -9.86
C ASP A 364 13.60 -4.25 -8.71
N PHE A 365 12.38 -3.72 -8.97
CA PHE A 365 11.37 -3.57 -7.92
C PHE A 365 11.00 -4.89 -7.25
N ARG A 366 11.13 -6.01 -7.96
CA ARG A 366 10.88 -7.35 -7.43
C ARG A 366 11.90 -7.77 -6.38
N SER A 367 13.10 -7.21 -6.42
CA SER A 367 14.08 -7.35 -5.33
C SER A 367 13.55 -6.74 -4.02
N ILE A 368 12.85 -5.61 -4.10
CA ILE A 368 12.19 -5.00 -2.94
C ILE A 368 11.05 -5.90 -2.45
N TYR A 369 10.21 -6.41 -3.35
CA TYR A 369 9.14 -7.34 -2.99
C TYR A 369 9.68 -8.60 -2.32
N GLN A 370 10.79 -9.15 -2.82
CA GLN A 370 11.47 -10.28 -2.20
C GLN A 370 11.86 -9.97 -0.74
N GLU A 371 12.46 -8.82 -0.47
CA GLU A 371 12.84 -8.41 0.88
C GLU A 371 11.62 -8.18 1.78
N LEU A 372 10.54 -7.58 1.25
CA LEU A 372 9.28 -7.42 1.99
C LEU A 372 8.66 -8.77 2.35
N LEU A 373 8.67 -9.72 1.41
CA LEU A 373 8.12 -11.06 1.64
C LEU A 373 8.96 -11.85 2.65
N THR A 374 10.28 -11.88 2.48
CA THR A 374 11.16 -12.69 3.33
C THR A 374 11.49 -12.03 4.66
N GLY A 375 11.91 -10.77 4.63
CA GLY A 375 12.41 -10.05 5.81
C GLY A 375 11.29 -9.44 6.66
N TRP A 376 10.16 -9.09 6.08
CA TRP A 376 9.07 -8.44 6.79
C TRP A 376 7.86 -9.35 7.04
N LEU A 377 7.36 -10.00 5.99
CA LEU A 377 6.19 -10.88 6.07
C LEU A 377 6.52 -12.34 6.39
N HIS A 378 7.81 -12.69 6.48
CA HIS A 378 8.32 -14.03 6.78
C HIS A 378 7.75 -15.13 5.89
N ALA A 379 7.61 -14.83 4.59
CA ALA A 379 7.06 -15.72 3.57
C ALA A 379 8.13 -16.20 2.58
N ASP A 380 7.85 -17.31 1.91
CA ASP A 380 8.68 -17.81 0.80
C ASP A 380 8.45 -16.93 -0.44
N SER A 381 9.37 -15.99 -0.68
CA SER A 381 9.29 -15.09 -1.83
C SER A 381 9.39 -15.79 -3.16
N SER A 382 10.13 -16.91 -3.26
CA SER A 382 10.31 -17.64 -4.51
C SER A 382 9.02 -18.32 -4.96
N ALA A 383 8.25 -18.86 -4.03
CA ALA A 383 6.91 -19.41 -4.30
C ALA A 383 5.91 -18.34 -4.75
N ILE A 384 6.06 -17.11 -4.27
CA ILE A 384 5.15 -15.99 -4.56
C ILE A 384 5.54 -15.25 -5.85
N LEU A 385 6.83 -14.99 -6.06
CA LEU A 385 7.34 -14.23 -7.21
C LEU A 385 7.75 -15.11 -8.41
N GLY A 386 7.79 -16.44 -8.24
CA GLY A 386 8.17 -17.40 -9.28
C GLY A 386 9.66 -17.54 -9.52
N GLU A 387 10.48 -16.60 -9.05
CA GLU A 387 11.93 -16.60 -9.16
C GLU A 387 12.58 -15.84 -8.00
N SER A 388 13.91 -15.87 -7.92
CA SER A 388 14.69 -15.13 -6.93
C SER A 388 15.37 -13.93 -7.58
N PHE A 389 15.40 -12.81 -6.86
CA PHE A 389 15.99 -11.55 -7.33
C PHE A 389 17.23 -11.19 -6.52
N MET A 390 18.02 -10.24 -7.04
CA MET A 390 19.21 -9.76 -6.33
C MET A 390 18.79 -9.12 -5.00
N PRO A 391 19.37 -9.50 -3.86
CA PRO A 391 18.99 -8.95 -2.57
C PRO A 391 19.21 -7.43 -2.47
N VAL A 392 18.27 -6.74 -1.85
CA VAL A 392 18.37 -5.33 -1.48
C VAL A 392 18.20 -5.25 0.04
N PRO A 393 19.26 -5.36 0.85
CA PRO A 393 19.12 -5.42 2.31
C PRO A 393 18.37 -4.20 2.83
N LEU A 394 17.22 -4.44 3.47
CA LEU A 394 16.33 -3.44 4.05
C LEU A 394 16.20 -3.59 5.56
N PHE A 395 16.43 -4.79 6.07
CA PHE A 395 16.31 -5.13 7.49
C PHE A 395 17.64 -5.65 8.04
N GLY A 396 17.94 -5.32 9.30
CA GLY A 396 19.17 -5.71 9.99
C GLY A 396 19.08 -7.06 10.70
#